data_e333ec048566ca11231a2bd1a0a2a0c6
#
_entry.id   e333ec048566ca11231a2bd1a0a2a0c6
#
_cell.length_a   1.000
_cell.length_b   1.000
_cell.length_c   1.000
_cell.angle_alpha   90.00
_cell.angle_beta   90.00
_cell.angle_gamma   90.00
#
_symmetry.space_group_name_H-M   'P 1'
#
loop_
_entity.id
_entity.type
_entity.pdbx_description
1 polymer ?
#
loop_
_entity_poly.entity_id
_entity_poly.type
_entity_poly.pdbx_seq_one_letter_code
_entity_poly.pdbx_strand_id
1 'polypeptide(L)'
;TLPIMNAILIHLNGVSGWNLTVLEGLTLGGTGIKSMGWVGKATAMLAEVTLSKLLSVDMFPDGNASVARLLVQKLIPAVAPDMQGREDVVITRFNYGALDRETNTTRLRLNSTAVGVRNSDNQVEVDYVQQGKAQRVTADHCVLACYNALIPHLCPDMSDTQKEGLSYGVKTPFVYANVQLENGRAYSKLDATLFQCPYDPFQWVSAAPTVAVGGYEPP
;
A
#
# COMPACT_ATOMS: atom_id res chain seq x y z
N THR A 1 -6.67 -13.83 -27.09
CA THR A 1 -6.58 -12.36 -26.87
C THR A 1 -7.36 -11.90 -25.64
N LEU A 2 -8.63 -12.32 -25.45
CA LEU A 2 -9.46 -11.92 -24.30
C LEU A 2 -8.84 -12.28 -22.94
N PRO A 3 -8.30 -13.49 -22.71
CA PRO A 3 -7.65 -13.82 -21.43
C PRO A 3 -6.46 -12.92 -21.12
N ILE A 4 -5.63 -12.61 -22.11
CA ILE A 4 -4.46 -11.74 -21.95
C ILE A 4 -4.89 -10.31 -21.59
N MET A 5 -5.89 -9.77 -22.29
CA MET A 5 -6.44 -8.44 -21.98
C MET A 5 -7.01 -8.40 -20.59
N ASN A 6 -7.76 -9.42 -20.20
CA ASN A 6 -8.35 -9.49 -18.86
C ASN A 6 -7.27 -9.56 -17.77
N ALA A 7 -6.20 -10.32 -17.99
CA ALA A 7 -5.08 -10.40 -17.05
C ALA A 7 -4.36 -9.04 -16.87
N ILE A 8 -4.18 -8.25 -17.95
CA ILE A 8 -3.66 -6.89 -17.86
C ILE A 8 -4.57 -5.99 -17.02
N LEU A 9 -5.88 -6.04 -17.27
CA LEU A 9 -6.84 -5.23 -16.53
C LEU A 9 -6.92 -5.60 -15.06
N ILE A 10 -6.87 -6.89 -14.74
CA ILE A 10 -6.80 -7.39 -13.36
C ILE A 10 -5.53 -6.87 -12.66
N HIS A 11 -4.40 -6.91 -13.34
CA HIS A 11 -3.14 -6.41 -12.76
C HIS A 11 -3.20 -4.91 -12.45
N LEU A 12 -3.75 -4.12 -13.35
CA LEU A 12 -3.81 -2.66 -13.19
C LEU A 12 -4.89 -2.19 -12.22
N ASN A 13 -6.02 -2.90 -12.15
CA ASN A 13 -7.22 -2.45 -11.46
C ASN A 13 -7.68 -3.39 -10.32
N GLY A 14 -7.09 -4.57 -10.23
CA GLY A 14 -7.48 -5.60 -9.25
C GLY A 14 -8.81 -6.30 -9.56
N VAL A 15 -9.49 -5.93 -10.64
CA VAL A 15 -10.77 -6.50 -11.08
C VAL A 15 -10.73 -6.83 -12.58
N SER A 16 -11.55 -7.80 -12.99
CA SER A 16 -11.63 -8.17 -14.40
C SER A 16 -12.21 -7.03 -15.24
N GLY A 17 -11.86 -6.99 -16.53
CA GLY A 17 -12.38 -5.98 -17.46
C GLY A 17 -13.91 -5.93 -17.57
N TRP A 18 -14.59 -7.00 -17.18
CA TRP A 18 -16.07 -7.03 -17.14
C TRP A 18 -16.67 -6.19 -16.00
N ASN A 19 -15.88 -5.86 -14.99
CA ASN A 19 -16.26 -5.07 -13.84
C ASN A 19 -15.75 -3.62 -13.91
N LEU A 20 -15.10 -3.23 -15.02
CA LEU A 20 -14.63 -1.88 -15.26
C LEU A 20 -15.64 -1.11 -16.11
N THR A 21 -15.81 0.17 -15.81
CA THR A 21 -16.57 1.05 -16.66
C THR A 21 -15.78 1.37 -17.94
N VAL A 22 -16.50 1.75 -19.01
CA VAL A 22 -15.86 2.20 -20.25
C VAL A 22 -14.97 3.42 -20.00
N LEU A 23 -15.37 4.31 -19.10
CA LEU A 23 -14.61 5.49 -18.73
C LEU A 23 -13.26 5.12 -18.06
N GLU A 24 -13.26 4.18 -17.13
CA GLU A 24 -12.03 3.67 -16.51
C GLU A 24 -11.11 3.02 -17.56
N GLY A 25 -11.66 2.20 -18.45
CA GLY A 25 -10.91 1.62 -19.56
C GLY A 25 -10.29 2.68 -20.49
N LEU A 26 -10.96 3.77 -20.72
CA LEU A 26 -10.47 4.90 -21.53
C LEU A 26 -9.34 5.66 -20.81
N THR A 27 -9.52 5.98 -19.53
CA THR A 27 -8.54 6.76 -18.74
C THR A 27 -7.25 5.98 -18.49
N LEU A 28 -7.34 4.66 -18.38
CA LEU A 28 -6.18 3.78 -18.15
C LEU A 28 -5.47 3.33 -19.45
N GLY A 29 -5.91 3.83 -20.60
CA GLY A 29 -5.28 3.47 -21.88
C GLY A 29 -5.49 2.01 -22.28
N GLY A 30 -6.65 1.43 -21.95
CA GLY A 30 -6.97 0.03 -22.22
C GLY A 30 -6.67 -0.43 -23.63
N THR A 31 -6.37 -1.72 -23.79
CA THR A 31 -6.03 -2.33 -25.08
C THR A 31 -7.18 -2.17 -26.08
N GLY A 32 -6.86 -1.72 -27.29
CA GLY A 32 -7.84 -1.47 -28.36
C GLY A 32 -8.29 -0.03 -28.50
N ILE A 33 -8.02 0.83 -27.53
CA ILE A 33 -8.42 2.26 -27.56
C ILE A 33 -7.75 2.98 -28.75
N LYS A 34 -6.49 2.66 -29.07
CA LYS A 34 -5.79 3.24 -30.23
C LYS A 34 -6.51 2.99 -31.56
N SER A 35 -7.32 1.93 -31.66
CA SER A 35 -8.11 1.61 -32.85
C SER A 35 -9.41 2.40 -32.97
N MET A 36 -9.80 3.16 -31.96
CA MET A 36 -11.01 4.02 -31.94
C MET A 36 -10.81 5.36 -32.68
N GLY A 37 -9.88 5.41 -33.63
CA GLY A 37 -9.61 6.62 -34.42
C GLY A 37 -8.84 7.69 -33.66
N TRP A 38 -9.05 8.97 -33.98
CA TRP A 38 -8.28 10.08 -33.40
C TRP A 38 -8.54 10.28 -31.90
N VAL A 39 -9.77 10.04 -31.43
CA VAL A 39 -10.13 10.11 -29.99
C VAL A 39 -9.36 9.05 -29.20
N GLY A 40 -9.34 7.81 -29.69
CA GLY A 40 -8.59 6.74 -29.05
C GLY A 40 -7.09 7.00 -29.05
N LYS A 41 -6.53 7.60 -30.11
CA LYS A 41 -5.12 8.00 -30.13
C LYS A 41 -4.81 9.11 -29.13
N ALA A 42 -5.66 10.11 -29.02
CA ALA A 42 -5.48 11.22 -28.06
C ALA A 42 -5.55 10.74 -26.60
N THR A 43 -6.53 9.89 -26.28
CA THR A 43 -6.67 9.32 -24.93
C THR A 43 -5.52 8.37 -24.59
N ALA A 44 -5.06 7.55 -25.54
CA ALA A 44 -3.90 6.69 -25.35
C ALA A 44 -2.62 7.50 -25.15
N MET A 45 -2.41 8.58 -25.90
CA MET A 45 -1.26 9.47 -25.72
C MET A 45 -1.26 10.16 -24.36
N LEU A 46 -2.42 10.62 -23.90
CA LEU A 46 -2.57 11.22 -22.57
C LEU A 46 -2.28 10.18 -21.46
N ALA A 47 -2.82 8.97 -21.60
CA ALA A 47 -2.56 7.88 -20.68
C ALA A 47 -1.07 7.49 -20.66
N GLU A 48 -0.41 7.44 -21.81
CA GLU A 48 1.02 7.10 -21.93
C GLU A 48 1.91 8.16 -21.28
N VAL A 49 1.61 9.47 -21.47
CA VAL A 49 2.31 10.58 -20.80
C VAL A 49 2.10 10.53 -19.29
N THR A 50 0.89 10.23 -18.85
CA THR A 50 0.58 10.14 -17.41
C THR A 50 1.26 8.91 -16.80
N LEU A 51 1.18 7.77 -17.48
CA LEU A 51 1.77 6.51 -17.02
C LEU A 51 3.30 6.55 -17.00
N SER A 52 3.94 7.19 -18.00
CA SER A 52 5.40 7.35 -18.04
C SER A 52 5.91 8.20 -16.87
N LYS A 53 5.16 9.23 -16.47
CA LYS A 53 5.47 10.03 -15.26
C LYS A 53 5.23 9.26 -13.97
N LEU A 54 4.21 8.38 -13.94
CA LEU A 54 3.94 7.51 -12.79
C LEU A 54 4.99 6.37 -12.65
N LEU A 55 5.51 5.88 -13.76
CA LEU A 55 6.47 4.77 -13.79
C LEU A 55 7.92 5.18 -13.50
N SER A 56 8.24 6.48 -13.56
CA SER A 56 9.52 7.01 -13.10
C SER A 56 9.48 7.31 -11.59
N VAL A 57 9.04 6.35 -10.79
CA VAL A 57 8.97 6.52 -9.34
C VAL A 57 10.27 6.04 -8.72
N ASP A 58 10.95 6.95 -8.04
CA ASP A 58 12.02 6.57 -7.13
C ASP A 58 11.41 5.70 -6.03
N MET A 59 12.00 4.53 -5.80
CA MET A 59 11.49 3.59 -4.82
C MET A 59 12.62 3.12 -3.90
N PHE A 60 12.28 2.84 -2.66
CA PHE A 60 13.18 2.15 -1.76
C PHE A 60 13.16 0.64 -2.05
N PRO A 61 14.25 -0.09 -1.76
CA PRO A 61 14.30 -1.54 -1.93
C PRO A 61 13.19 -2.31 -1.21
N ASP A 62 12.75 -1.79 -0.06
CA ASP A 62 11.66 -2.30 0.77
C ASP A 62 10.32 -1.55 0.53
N GLY A 63 10.25 -0.76 -0.54
CA GLY A 63 9.07 -0.01 -0.93
C GLY A 63 8.66 1.04 0.11
N ASN A 64 7.35 1.19 0.32
CA ASN A 64 6.80 2.18 1.24
C ASN A 64 7.12 1.94 2.72
N ALA A 65 7.70 0.81 3.09
CA ALA A 65 8.16 0.55 4.46
C ALA A 65 9.22 1.57 4.89
N SER A 66 10.17 1.91 4.02
CA SER A 66 11.15 2.96 4.29
C SER A 66 10.52 4.34 4.48
N VAL A 67 9.47 4.67 3.73
CA VAL A 67 8.72 5.93 3.94
C VAL A 67 8.10 5.98 5.34
N ALA A 68 7.45 4.89 5.76
CA ALA A 68 6.87 4.78 7.10
C ALA A 68 7.96 4.88 8.19
N ARG A 69 9.11 4.22 7.99
CA ARG A 69 10.25 4.27 8.92
C ARG A 69 10.83 5.69 9.03
N LEU A 70 10.95 6.42 7.92
CA LEU A 70 11.39 7.81 7.93
C LEU A 70 10.44 8.72 8.70
N LEU A 71 9.12 8.54 8.54
CA LEU A 71 8.12 9.28 9.31
C LEU A 71 8.23 8.98 10.80
N VAL A 72 8.39 7.71 11.18
CA VAL A 72 8.58 7.31 12.58
C VAL A 72 9.86 7.91 13.15
N GLN A 73 10.97 7.85 12.43
CA GLN A 73 12.24 8.43 12.85
C GLN A 73 12.13 9.94 13.06
N LYS A 74 11.40 10.63 12.19
CA LYS A 74 11.15 12.07 12.33
C LYS A 74 10.33 12.42 13.56
N LEU A 75 9.33 11.59 13.90
CA LEU A 75 8.45 11.78 15.05
C LEU A 75 9.12 11.35 16.36
N ILE A 76 9.94 10.30 16.33
CA ILE A 76 10.60 9.69 17.49
C ILE A 76 12.08 9.45 17.15
N PRO A 77 12.93 10.48 17.14
CA PRO A 77 14.34 10.34 16.72
C PRO A 77 15.14 9.29 17.49
N ALA A 78 14.75 8.99 18.72
CA ALA A 78 15.38 7.98 19.57
C ALA A 78 15.27 6.54 19.03
N VAL A 79 14.47 6.27 17.99
CA VAL A 79 14.40 4.95 17.36
C VAL A 79 15.61 4.66 16.46
N ALA A 80 16.24 5.69 15.92
CA ALA A 80 17.37 5.59 15.01
C ALA A 80 18.33 6.78 15.19
N PRO A 81 18.98 6.90 16.36
CA PRO A 81 19.80 8.07 16.68
C PRO A 81 21.04 8.21 15.79
N ASP A 82 21.53 7.09 15.25
CA ASP A 82 22.76 7.05 14.45
C ASP A 82 22.50 7.26 12.95
N MET A 83 21.24 7.40 12.52
CA MET A 83 20.89 7.65 11.13
C MET A 83 21.32 9.05 10.70
N GLN A 84 22.23 9.15 9.73
CA GLN A 84 22.80 10.43 9.27
C GLN A 84 21.98 11.04 8.13
N GLY A 85 21.51 10.21 7.19
CA GLY A 85 20.72 10.61 6.04
C GLY A 85 19.45 9.78 5.90
N ARG A 86 18.49 10.28 5.13
CA ARG A 86 17.27 9.53 4.83
C ARG A 86 17.53 8.24 4.04
N GLU A 87 18.63 8.22 3.29
CA GLU A 87 19.06 7.07 2.49
C GLU A 87 19.46 5.89 3.37
N ASP A 88 19.93 6.17 4.60
CA ASP A 88 20.37 5.14 5.55
C ASP A 88 19.21 4.34 6.15
N VAL A 89 17.96 4.78 5.97
CA VAL A 89 16.78 4.15 6.58
C VAL A 89 16.67 2.66 6.25
N VAL A 90 17.13 2.25 5.06
CA VAL A 90 17.05 0.86 4.59
C VAL A 90 17.91 -0.06 5.46
N ILE A 91 19.14 0.37 5.78
CA ILE A 91 20.13 -0.42 6.53
C ILE A 91 20.10 -0.14 8.04
N THR A 92 19.47 0.95 8.48
CA THR A 92 19.45 1.33 9.89
C THR A 92 18.59 0.39 10.71
N ARG A 93 19.14 -0.15 11.78
CA ARG A 93 18.38 -0.95 12.74
C ARG A 93 17.63 -0.07 13.72
N PHE A 94 16.30 -0.12 13.70
CA PHE A 94 15.46 0.65 14.61
C PHE A 94 15.38 0.02 16.01
N ASN A 95 15.49 0.88 17.01
CA ASN A 95 15.24 0.54 18.40
C ASN A 95 13.74 0.63 18.70
N TYR A 96 13.03 -0.48 18.54
CA TYR A 96 11.58 -0.55 18.81
C TYR A 96 11.22 -0.26 20.28
N GLY A 97 12.13 -0.45 21.22
CA GLY A 97 11.93 -0.09 22.63
C GLY A 97 11.83 1.42 22.89
N ALA A 98 12.17 2.24 21.89
CA ALA A 98 12.03 3.69 21.99
C ALA A 98 10.66 4.22 21.54
N LEU A 99 9.81 3.39 20.94
CA LEU A 99 8.58 3.85 20.31
C LEU A 99 7.49 4.33 21.28
N ASP A 100 7.33 3.67 22.43
CA ASP A 100 6.22 3.95 23.38
C ASP A 100 6.73 4.37 24.76
N ARG A 101 7.83 5.14 24.84
CA ARG A 101 8.33 5.68 26.11
C ARG A 101 7.43 6.79 26.61
N GLU A 102 7.18 6.85 27.92
CA GLU A 102 6.37 7.90 28.54
C GLU A 102 6.95 9.31 28.36
N THR A 103 8.26 9.39 28.21
CA THR A 103 8.96 10.66 27.98
C THR A 103 8.85 11.20 26.54
N ASN A 104 8.31 10.39 25.62
CA ASN A 104 8.13 10.83 24.25
C ASN A 104 6.90 11.73 24.11
N THR A 105 7.03 12.81 23.33
CA THR A 105 5.90 13.67 22.94
C THR A 105 4.93 12.93 21.98
N THR A 106 5.49 12.08 21.13
CA THR A 106 4.73 11.21 20.22
C THR A 106 5.02 9.77 20.59
N ARG A 107 4.00 8.96 20.74
CA ARG A 107 4.14 7.54 21.09
C ARG A 107 3.51 6.66 20.01
N LEU A 108 4.21 5.60 19.65
CA LEU A 108 3.72 4.58 18.73
C LEU A 108 3.64 3.24 19.46
N ARG A 109 2.43 2.76 19.65
CA ARG A 109 2.13 1.55 20.41
C ARG A 109 1.86 0.39 19.47
N LEU A 110 2.86 -0.48 19.29
CA LEU A 110 2.76 -1.69 18.46
C LEU A 110 2.02 -2.82 19.19
N ASN A 111 1.59 -3.82 18.42
CA ASN A 111 0.88 -5.01 18.93
C ASN A 111 -0.34 -4.64 19.79
N SER A 112 -1.01 -3.55 19.39
CA SER A 112 -2.19 -3.01 20.08
C SER A 112 -3.34 -2.95 19.07
N THR A 113 -4.39 -3.71 19.34
CA THR A 113 -5.57 -3.81 18.47
C THR A 113 -6.69 -2.96 19.04
N ALA A 114 -7.06 -1.88 18.36
CA ALA A 114 -8.24 -1.10 18.70
C ALA A 114 -9.50 -1.95 18.52
N VAL A 115 -10.37 -1.96 19.51
CA VAL A 115 -11.60 -2.77 19.55
C VAL A 115 -12.87 -1.92 19.77
N GLY A 116 -12.71 -0.65 20.12
CA GLY A 116 -13.82 0.27 20.28
C GLY A 116 -13.38 1.72 20.33
N VAL A 117 -14.17 2.60 19.72
CA VAL A 117 -13.98 4.05 19.75
C VAL A 117 -15.32 4.72 20.02
N ARG A 118 -15.39 5.56 21.04
CA ARG A 118 -16.61 6.23 21.48
C ARG A 118 -16.35 7.68 21.80
N ASN A 119 -17.32 8.53 21.52
CA ASN A 119 -17.32 9.89 22.05
C ASN A 119 -17.85 9.85 23.49
N SER A 120 -17.19 10.56 24.38
CA SER A 120 -17.57 10.71 25.78
C SER A 120 -17.38 12.18 26.16
N ASP A 121 -18.49 12.90 26.36
CA ASP A 121 -18.50 14.34 26.61
C ASP A 121 -17.68 15.11 25.55
N ASN A 122 -16.56 15.70 25.95
CA ASN A 122 -15.66 16.47 25.06
C ASN A 122 -14.41 15.67 24.66
N GLN A 123 -14.37 14.38 24.91
CA GLN A 123 -13.22 13.52 24.63
C GLN A 123 -13.61 12.29 23.80
N VAL A 124 -12.61 11.60 23.29
CA VAL A 124 -12.77 10.31 22.62
C VAL A 124 -12.11 9.24 23.47
N GLU A 125 -12.84 8.17 23.75
CA GLU A 125 -12.31 6.96 24.37
C GLU A 125 -11.97 5.94 23.31
N VAL A 126 -10.76 5.40 23.38
CA VAL A 126 -10.30 4.30 22.51
C VAL A 126 -9.97 3.09 23.37
N ASP A 127 -10.76 2.04 23.20
CA ASP A 127 -10.49 0.74 23.81
C ASP A 127 -9.60 -0.09 22.89
N TYR A 128 -8.56 -0.69 23.44
CA TYR A 128 -7.64 -1.54 22.70
C TYR A 128 -7.16 -2.72 23.53
N VAL A 129 -6.72 -3.76 22.85
CA VAL A 129 -6.11 -4.96 23.48
C VAL A 129 -4.62 -4.97 23.18
N GLN A 130 -3.80 -5.06 24.21
CA GLN A 130 -2.35 -5.21 24.11
C GLN A 130 -1.91 -6.37 25.01
N GLN A 131 -1.18 -7.33 24.46
CA GLN A 131 -0.71 -8.53 25.18
C GLN A 131 -1.86 -9.28 25.91
N GLY A 132 -3.02 -9.38 25.29
CA GLY A 132 -4.21 -10.03 25.84
C GLY A 132 -4.93 -9.24 26.95
N LYS A 133 -4.51 -8.03 27.26
CA LYS A 133 -5.15 -7.16 28.26
C LYS A 133 -5.90 -6.03 27.58
N ALA A 134 -7.15 -5.83 28.01
CA ALA A 134 -7.94 -4.68 27.59
C ALA A 134 -7.42 -3.42 28.31
N GLN A 135 -7.27 -2.35 27.54
CA GLN A 135 -6.82 -1.04 28.00
C GLN A 135 -7.66 0.05 27.36
N ARG A 136 -7.64 1.24 27.95
CA ARG A 136 -8.32 2.41 27.42
C ARG A 136 -7.39 3.61 27.42
N VAL A 137 -7.50 4.43 26.40
CA VAL A 137 -6.90 5.76 26.33
C VAL A 137 -7.97 6.77 25.99
N THR A 138 -7.86 7.95 26.57
CA THR A 138 -8.71 9.11 26.26
C THR A 138 -7.88 10.16 25.54
N ALA A 139 -8.49 10.86 24.59
CA ALA A 139 -7.87 11.92 23.83
C ALA A 139 -8.92 12.99 23.44
N ASP A 140 -8.46 14.19 23.11
CA ASP A 140 -9.37 15.25 22.63
C ASP A 140 -9.92 14.91 21.23
N HIS A 141 -9.12 14.23 20.40
CA HIS A 141 -9.49 13.83 19.04
C HIS A 141 -8.93 12.45 18.69
N CYS A 142 -9.61 11.74 17.78
CA CYS A 142 -9.16 10.47 17.22
C CYS A 142 -9.29 10.48 15.70
N VAL A 143 -8.25 10.01 15.00
CA VAL A 143 -8.27 9.79 13.55
C VAL A 143 -8.22 8.30 13.29
N LEU A 144 -9.27 7.78 12.65
CA LEU A 144 -9.35 6.37 12.24
C LEU A 144 -8.69 6.18 10.88
N ALA A 145 -7.39 5.87 10.88
CA ALA A 145 -6.59 5.65 9.68
C ALA A 145 -6.54 4.17 9.29
N CYS A 146 -7.64 3.45 9.44
CA CYS A 146 -7.78 2.03 9.10
C CYS A 146 -8.67 1.84 7.86
N TYR A 147 -8.85 0.56 7.45
CA TYR A 147 -9.76 0.23 6.38
C TYR A 147 -11.21 0.64 6.75
N ASN A 148 -11.86 1.39 5.85
CA ASN A 148 -13.17 2.01 6.10
C ASN A 148 -14.24 1.01 6.56
N ALA A 149 -14.26 -0.22 6.02
CA ALA A 149 -15.22 -1.24 6.40
C ALA A 149 -15.06 -1.75 7.85
N LEU A 150 -13.93 -1.47 8.51
CA LEU A 150 -13.73 -1.79 9.94
C LEU A 150 -14.32 -0.72 10.87
N ILE A 151 -14.46 0.52 10.40
CA ILE A 151 -14.91 1.65 11.22
C ILE A 151 -16.29 1.43 11.83
N PRO A 152 -17.32 0.92 11.12
CA PRO A 152 -18.62 0.62 11.71
C PRO A 152 -18.57 -0.34 12.89
N HIS A 153 -17.59 -1.24 12.92
CA HIS A 153 -17.41 -2.19 14.03
C HIS A 153 -16.71 -1.55 15.24
N LEU A 154 -15.89 -0.53 14.99
CA LEU A 154 -15.19 0.21 16.05
C LEU A 154 -16.06 1.30 16.68
N CYS A 155 -16.96 1.91 15.91
CA CYS A 155 -17.78 3.05 16.28
C CYS A 155 -19.28 2.68 16.28
N PRO A 156 -19.81 2.02 17.33
CA PRO A 156 -21.19 1.55 17.37
C PRO A 156 -22.22 2.69 17.29
N ASP A 157 -21.87 3.88 17.79
CA ASP A 157 -22.76 5.05 17.88
C ASP A 157 -22.89 5.82 16.56
N MET A 158 -22.22 5.37 15.52
CA MET A 158 -22.31 5.96 14.18
C MET A 158 -23.71 5.75 13.58
N SER A 159 -24.21 6.73 12.82
CA SER A 159 -25.50 6.61 12.13
C SER A 159 -25.49 5.50 11.08
N ASP A 160 -26.66 4.89 10.83
CA ASP A 160 -26.78 3.79 9.86
C ASP A 160 -26.38 4.23 8.43
N THR A 161 -26.70 5.46 8.04
CA THR A 161 -26.29 6.03 6.75
C THR A 161 -24.78 6.11 6.61
N GLN A 162 -24.06 6.48 7.68
CA GLN A 162 -22.59 6.52 7.66
C GLN A 162 -22.01 5.10 7.60
N LYS A 163 -22.57 4.15 8.36
CA LYS A 163 -22.16 2.73 8.33
C LYS A 163 -22.32 2.14 6.93
N GLU A 164 -23.47 2.40 6.29
CA GLU A 164 -23.74 1.96 4.93
C GLU A 164 -22.73 2.56 3.93
N GLY A 165 -22.50 3.88 4.01
CA GLY A 165 -21.53 4.57 3.15
C GLY A 165 -20.09 4.03 3.30
N LEU A 166 -19.65 3.73 4.53
CA LEU A 166 -18.33 3.15 4.78
C LEU A 166 -18.21 1.70 4.29
N SER A 167 -19.30 0.95 4.32
CA SER A 167 -19.36 -0.43 3.84
C SER A 167 -19.40 -0.55 2.31
N TYR A 168 -19.81 0.52 1.61
CA TYR A 168 -19.89 0.54 0.14
C TYR A 168 -18.53 0.37 -0.54
N GLY A 169 -17.47 0.92 0.03
CA GLY A 169 -16.12 0.92 -0.52
C GLY A 169 -15.39 -0.43 -0.36
N VAL A 170 -15.91 -1.50 -0.96
CA VAL A 170 -15.24 -2.81 -0.92
C VAL A 170 -13.94 -2.76 -1.70
N LYS A 171 -12.84 -3.15 -1.04
CA LYS A 171 -11.53 -3.28 -1.68
C LYS A 171 -11.35 -4.66 -2.27
N THR A 172 -10.84 -4.71 -3.48
CA THR A 172 -10.51 -5.98 -4.14
C THR A 172 -9.36 -6.67 -3.41
N PRO A 173 -9.49 -7.96 -3.07
CA PRO A 173 -8.38 -8.71 -2.51
C PRO A 173 -7.25 -8.85 -3.55
N PHE A 174 -6.02 -8.71 -3.09
CA PHE A 174 -4.83 -8.85 -3.90
C PHE A 174 -3.83 -9.78 -3.21
N VAL A 175 -3.34 -10.77 -3.94
CA VAL A 175 -2.32 -11.69 -3.45
C VAL A 175 -1.00 -11.33 -4.11
N TYR A 176 -0.04 -10.95 -3.30
CA TYR A 176 1.31 -10.61 -3.70
C TYR A 176 2.29 -11.57 -3.04
N ALA A 177 3.14 -12.22 -3.85
CA ALA A 177 4.14 -13.15 -3.36
C ALA A 177 5.54 -12.74 -3.81
N ASN A 178 6.46 -12.58 -2.87
CA ASN A 178 7.89 -12.45 -3.13
C ASN A 178 8.55 -13.81 -2.98
N VAL A 179 9.22 -14.25 -4.04
CA VAL A 179 9.96 -15.51 -4.06
C VAL A 179 11.44 -15.19 -4.17
N GLN A 180 12.19 -15.52 -3.12
CA GLN A 180 13.65 -15.41 -3.15
C GLN A 180 14.23 -16.62 -3.85
N LEU A 181 15.02 -16.38 -4.87
CA LEU A 181 15.74 -17.41 -5.63
C LEU A 181 17.18 -17.52 -5.12
N GLU A 182 17.75 -18.72 -5.22
CA GLU A 182 19.16 -18.95 -4.87
C GLU A 182 20.12 -18.14 -5.78
N ASN A 183 19.73 -17.97 -7.04
CA ASN A 183 20.44 -17.11 -8.00
C ASN A 183 19.54 -16.72 -9.17
N GLY A 184 19.95 -15.69 -9.90
CA GLY A 184 19.22 -15.16 -11.06
C GLY A 184 19.58 -15.82 -12.41
N ARG A 185 20.40 -16.90 -12.46
CA ARG A 185 20.94 -17.47 -13.72
C ARG A 185 19.87 -17.95 -14.69
N ALA A 186 18.75 -18.46 -14.19
CA ALA A 186 17.65 -18.89 -15.04
C ALA A 186 16.96 -17.66 -15.67
N TYR A 187 16.76 -16.62 -14.91
CA TYR A 187 16.15 -15.37 -15.34
C TYR A 187 17.01 -14.63 -16.38
N SER A 188 18.34 -14.59 -16.19
CA SER A 188 19.26 -13.90 -17.11
C SER A 188 19.34 -14.53 -18.51
N LYS A 189 18.80 -15.74 -18.68
CA LYS A 189 18.69 -16.41 -19.99
C LYS A 189 17.38 -16.10 -20.72
N LEU A 190 16.47 -15.41 -20.09
CA LEU A 190 15.18 -15.04 -20.65
C LEU A 190 15.28 -13.64 -21.25
N ASP A 191 14.73 -13.46 -22.44
CA ASP A 191 14.68 -12.16 -23.12
C ASP A 191 13.57 -11.25 -22.58
N ALA A 192 13.01 -11.58 -21.41
CA ALA A 192 11.94 -10.83 -20.76
C ALA A 192 12.10 -10.85 -19.24
N THR A 193 11.76 -9.74 -18.60
CA THR A 193 11.73 -9.60 -17.14
C THR A 193 10.32 -9.68 -16.56
N LEU A 194 9.32 -9.70 -17.43
CA LEU A 194 7.91 -9.68 -17.09
C LEU A 194 7.16 -10.73 -17.89
N PHE A 195 6.44 -11.58 -17.19
CA PHE A 195 5.67 -12.68 -17.76
C PHE A 195 4.21 -12.56 -17.38
N GLN A 196 3.36 -12.82 -18.35
CA GLN A 196 1.92 -12.86 -18.17
C GLN A 196 1.44 -14.31 -18.25
N CYS A 197 0.78 -14.78 -17.21
CA CYS A 197 0.33 -16.15 -17.01
C CYS A 197 -1.22 -16.19 -16.84
N PRO A 198 -2.00 -15.98 -17.93
CA PRO A 198 -3.42 -15.69 -17.82
C PRO A 198 -4.28 -16.82 -17.27
N TYR A 199 -3.74 -18.02 -17.15
CA TYR A 199 -4.45 -19.22 -16.66
C TYR A 199 -3.94 -19.70 -15.30
N ASP A 200 -2.91 -19.05 -14.74
CA ASP A 200 -2.35 -19.39 -13.44
C ASP A 200 -2.94 -18.50 -12.32
N PRO A 201 -2.91 -18.96 -11.07
CA PRO A 201 -3.30 -18.15 -9.93
C PRO A 201 -2.53 -16.83 -9.82
N PHE A 202 -1.22 -16.85 -10.14
CA PHE A 202 -0.39 -15.67 -10.27
C PHE A 202 -0.32 -15.27 -11.73
N GLN A 203 -1.22 -14.39 -12.13
CA GLN A 203 -1.35 -13.98 -13.53
C GLN A 203 -0.21 -13.10 -14.03
N TRP A 204 0.63 -12.64 -13.11
CA TRP A 204 1.72 -11.75 -13.41
C TRP A 204 2.96 -12.13 -12.59
N VAL A 205 4.08 -12.37 -13.27
CA VAL A 205 5.36 -12.71 -12.67
C VAL A 205 6.42 -11.77 -13.22
N SER A 206 7.16 -11.10 -12.36
CA SER A 206 8.23 -10.19 -12.76
C SER A 206 9.48 -10.39 -11.92
N ALA A 207 10.63 -10.12 -12.50
CA ALA A 207 11.83 -9.89 -11.71
C ALA A 207 11.64 -8.64 -10.85
N ALA A 208 12.06 -8.70 -9.59
CA ALA A 208 12.08 -7.52 -8.75
C ALA A 208 13.11 -6.50 -9.31
N PRO A 209 12.76 -5.20 -9.37
CA PRO A 209 13.73 -4.20 -9.76
C PRO A 209 14.86 -4.13 -8.71
N THR A 210 16.10 -4.05 -9.20
CA THR A 210 17.25 -3.81 -8.33
C THR A 210 17.36 -2.33 -8.02
N VAL A 211 17.33 -1.98 -6.73
CA VAL A 211 17.43 -0.61 -6.27
C VAL A 211 18.57 -0.51 -5.27
N ALA A 212 19.58 0.29 -5.59
CA ALA A 212 20.67 0.66 -4.66
C ALA A 212 20.36 2.04 -4.07
N VAL A 213 20.47 2.16 -2.75
CA VAL A 213 20.17 3.42 -2.05
C VAL A 213 21.03 3.54 -0.79
N GLY A 214 21.73 4.67 -0.63
CA GLY A 214 22.65 4.88 0.49
C GLY A 214 23.73 3.80 0.54
N GLY A 215 23.88 3.16 1.70
CA GLY A 215 24.79 2.02 1.87
C GLY A 215 24.21 0.65 1.54
N TYR A 216 22.98 0.59 0.99
CA TYR A 216 22.35 -0.66 0.57
C TYR A 216 22.70 -0.98 -0.88
N GLU A 217 23.35 -2.14 -1.09
CA GLU A 217 23.57 -2.72 -2.40
C GLU A 217 22.74 -4.00 -2.52
N PRO A 218 21.94 -4.16 -3.57
CA PRO A 218 21.17 -5.38 -3.79
C PRO A 218 22.11 -6.55 -4.10
N PRO A 219 21.76 -7.78 -3.71
CA PRO A 219 22.56 -8.99 -3.94
C PRO A 219 22.70 -9.35 -5.42
#